data_a73971514070ecfc54f5850173301e93
#
_entry.id   a73971514070ecfc54f5850173301e93
#
_cell.length_a   1.000
_cell.length_b   1.000
_cell.length_c   1.000
_cell.angle_alpha   90.00
_cell.angle_beta   90.00
_cell.angle_gamma   90.00
#
_symmetry.space_group_name_H-M   'P 1'
#
loop_
_entity.id
_entity.type
_entity.pdbx_description
1 polymer ?
#
loop_
_entity_poly.entity_id
_entity_poly.type
_entity_poly.pdbx_seq_one_letter_code
_entity_poly.pdbx_strand_id
1 'polypeptide(L)'
;MALTSLGGGMFMPKPENFANSNVNLLLDASGEKLAAVFRVPKTGTLGKVRFRTATVTTGDTMKVSFQDVDMATGNPDETADQYRTVSVGNADDNTWISTGLITTDGTDTGGKRSVTRGDLLAIVIEFDSYVAGNMNIVNTFSVLDYGNSAYTALKTGGTWVKSGNTVGCFELEYDDGSMAYADTLMPGVGGAGTVASNTTPDEVALYFQFPVGVTVGGAYVFMDLDAAADIVLYDTDGTTALATVSLDSDVRAGTASTGTMIVFPSEIDLTANAYYRLAI
;
A
#
# COMPACT_ATOMS: atom_id res chain seq x y z
N MET A 1 11.22 17.05 -14.49
CA MET A 1 10.70 15.81 -13.88
C MET A 1 9.20 15.87 -14.07
N ALA A 2 8.64 15.07 -14.96
CA ALA A 2 7.19 15.05 -15.13
C ALA A 2 6.60 14.23 -13.98
N LEU A 3 5.87 14.89 -13.08
CA LEU A 3 5.04 14.21 -12.10
C LEU A 3 3.84 13.67 -12.86
N THR A 4 3.86 12.38 -13.14
CA THR A 4 2.66 11.69 -13.60
C THR A 4 1.63 11.74 -12.48
N SER A 5 0.43 12.17 -12.79
CA SER A 5 -0.72 12.20 -11.91
C SER A 5 -0.89 10.82 -11.27
N LEU A 6 -0.74 10.75 -9.97
CA LEU A 6 -1.01 9.56 -9.18
C LEU A 6 -2.52 9.52 -8.95
N GLY A 7 -3.22 8.72 -9.75
CA GLY A 7 -4.65 8.53 -9.55
C GLY A 7 -4.92 7.88 -8.18
N GLY A 8 -5.59 8.59 -7.29
CA GLY A 8 -6.24 8.02 -6.12
C GLY A 8 -5.35 7.60 -4.94
N GLY A 9 -4.11 8.05 -4.88
CA GLY A 9 -3.24 7.81 -3.72
C GLY A 9 -2.68 9.12 -3.15
N MET A 10 -2.35 9.13 -1.88
CA MET A 10 -1.59 10.24 -1.33
C MET A 10 -0.24 10.31 -2.06
N PHE A 11 0.16 11.53 -2.53
CA PHE A 11 1.46 11.72 -3.16
C PHE A 11 2.57 11.37 -2.17
N MET A 12 3.35 10.38 -2.53
CA MET A 12 4.48 9.94 -1.72
C MET A 12 5.73 9.85 -2.59
N PRO A 13 6.87 10.34 -2.13
CA PRO A 13 8.13 10.07 -2.79
C PRO A 13 8.37 8.56 -2.78
N LYS A 14 9.01 8.04 -3.82
CA LYS A 14 9.33 6.61 -3.90
C LYS A 14 10.02 6.14 -2.61
N PRO A 15 9.68 4.96 -2.09
CA PRO A 15 10.29 4.42 -0.88
C PRO A 15 11.81 4.40 -0.89
N GLU A 16 12.41 4.24 -2.06
CA GLU A 16 13.87 4.25 -2.26
C GLU A 16 14.57 5.56 -1.83
N ASN A 17 13.83 6.67 -1.72
CA ASN A 17 14.38 7.95 -1.25
C ASN A 17 14.57 8.01 0.27
N PHE A 18 14.07 7.01 0.99
CA PHE A 18 14.24 6.86 2.45
C PHE A 18 15.34 5.84 2.75
N ALA A 19 16.54 6.10 2.26
CA ALA A 19 17.67 5.19 2.12
C ALA A 19 18.18 4.50 3.40
N ASN A 20 17.69 4.83 4.58
CA ASN A 20 18.22 4.31 5.84
C ASN A 20 17.35 3.27 6.55
N SER A 21 16.26 2.81 5.91
CA SER A 21 15.26 1.96 6.55
C SER A 21 14.83 0.75 5.71
N ASN A 22 15.58 0.39 4.67
CA ASN A 22 15.20 -0.74 3.83
C ASN A 22 15.46 -2.05 4.57
N VAL A 23 14.44 -2.88 4.63
CA VAL A 23 14.52 -4.27 5.06
C VAL A 23 14.37 -5.15 3.83
N ASN A 24 15.27 -6.09 3.66
CA ASN A 24 15.19 -7.04 2.57
C ASN A 24 14.47 -8.29 3.05
N LEU A 25 13.41 -8.70 2.36
CA LEU A 25 12.76 -9.98 2.59
C LEU A 25 13.26 -10.98 1.56
N LEU A 26 13.76 -12.09 2.06
CA LEU A 26 14.44 -13.11 1.30
C LEU A 26 13.46 -14.21 0.89
N LEU A 27 13.51 -14.57 -0.39
CA LEU A 27 12.97 -15.82 -0.94
C LEU A 27 14.16 -16.68 -1.38
N ASP A 28 14.35 -17.85 -0.78
CA ASP A 28 15.49 -18.75 -1.04
C ASP A 28 15.12 -20.23 -1.06
N ALA A 29 13.84 -20.56 -1.03
CA ALA A 29 13.36 -21.92 -1.09
C ALA A 29 12.09 -22.08 -1.93
N SER A 30 11.87 -23.29 -2.41
CA SER A 30 10.64 -23.66 -3.10
C SER A 30 9.42 -23.49 -2.20
N GLY A 31 8.38 -22.88 -2.72
CA GLY A 31 7.12 -22.66 -2.02
C GLY A 31 7.11 -21.46 -1.07
N GLU A 32 8.21 -20.74 -0.96
CA GLU A 32 8.21 -19.46 -0.28
C GLU A 32 7.51 -18.38 -1.11
N LYS A 33 6.77 -17.52 -0.43
CA LYS A 33 6.01 -16.43 -1.05
C LYS A 33 6.12 -15.17 -0.23
N LEU A 34 6.18 -14.05 -0.92
CA LEU A 34 6.05 -12.73 -0.34
C LEU A 34 4.73 -12.12 -0.77
N ALA A 35 3.99 -11.56 0.15
CA ALA A 35 2.77 -10.84 -0.14
C ALA A 35 2.87 -9.39 0.34
N ALA A 36 2.43 -8.46 -0.51
CA ALA A 36 2.08 -7.11 -0.09
C ALA A 36 0.55 -7.00 -0.10
N VAL A 37 -0.03 -6.90 1.09
CA VAL A 37 -1.47 -6.69 1.27
C VAL A 37 -1.74 -5.21 1.41
N PHE A 38 -2.75 -4.71 0.70
CA PHE A 38 -3.09 -3.29 0.69
C PHE A 38 -4.55 -3.06 0.31
N ARG A 39 -5.08 -1.88 0.67
CA ARG A 39 -6.37 -1.44 0.16
C ARG A 39 -6.19 -0.74 -1.18
N VAL A 40 -7.03 -1.15 -2.14
CA VAL A 40 -7.05 -0.59 -3.49
C VAL A 40 -7.40 0.90 -3.42
N PRO A 41 -6.54 1.79 -3.91
CA PRO A 41 -6.74 3.23 -3.78
C PRO A 41 -7.73 3.83 -4.79
N LYS A 42 -7.98 3.13 -5.91
CA LYS A 42 -8.80 3.62 -7.02
C LYS A 42 -9.62 2.48 -7.63
N THR A 43 -10.89 2.73 -7.95
CA THR A 43 -11.68 1.80 -8.77
C THR A 43 -11.15 1.79 -10.20
N GLY A 44 -10.96 0.60 -10.77
CA GLY A 44 -10.43 0.46 -12.12
C GLY A 44 -10.04 -0.96 -12.46
N THR A 45 -9.28 -1.09 -13.54
CA THR A 45 -8.74 -2.36 -13.99
C THR A 45 -7.23 -2.36 -13.76
N LEU A 46 -6.72 -3.38 -13.08
CA LEU A 46 -5.29 -3.51 -12.79
C LEU A 46 -4.54 -3.96 -14.05
N GLY A 47 -3.35 -3.40 -14.24
CA GLY A 47 -2.48 -3.70 -15.38
C GLY A 47 -1.20 -4.42 -14.95
N LYS A 48 -0.28 -3.71 -14.37
CA LYS A 48 1.07 -4.20 -14.08
C LYS A 48 1.46 -3.93 -12.63
N VAL A 49 2.45 -4.67 -12.17
CA VAL A 49 3.14 -4.42 -10.90
C VAL A 49 4.61 -4.14 -11.19
N ARG A 50 5.18 -3.19 -10.48
CA ARG A 50 6.63 -3.05 -10.37
C ARG A 50 7.03 -3.27 -8.92
N PHE A 51 8.10 -3.99 -8.72
CA PHE A 51 8.67 -4.23 -7.40
C PHE A 51 10.19 -4.03 -7.47
N ARG A 52 10.78 -3.71 -6.32
CA ARG A 52 12.20 -3.47 -6.25
C ARG A 52 12.92 -4.67 -5.65
N THR A 53 13.97 -5.11 -6.34
CA THR A 53 14.91 -6.10 -5.82
C THR A 53 16.05 -5.42 -5.06
N ALA A 54 16.65 -6.14 -4.12
CA ALA A 54 17.97 -5.85 -3.57
C ALA A 54 18.98 -6.81 -4.22
N THR A 55 19.54 -7.75 -3.47
CA THR A 55 20.46 -8.74 -4.03
C THR A 55 19.69 -9.89 -4.68
N VAL A 56 20.04 -10.23 -5.90
CA VAL A 56 19.52 -11.36 -6.67
C VAL A 56 20.66 -12.28 -7.06
N THR A 57 20.57 -13.55 -6.71
CA THR A 57 21.57 -14.57 -7.06
C THR A 57 20.94 -15.75 -7.81
N THR A 58 19.81 -15.53 -8.44
CA THR A 58 19.08 -16.54 -9.19
C THR A 58 18.95 -16.13 -10.66
N GLY A 59 18.73 -17.11 -11.53
CA GLY A 59 18.28 -16.93 -12.89
C GLY A 59 16.89 -17.54 -13.09
N ASP A 60 16.13 -17.66 -12.02
CA ASP A 60 14.84 -18.34 -12.00
C ASP A 60 13.70 -17.45 -12.49
N THR A 61 12.55 -18.04 -12.72
CA THR A 61 11.33 -17.36 -13.09
C THR A 61 10.49 -17.12 -11.85
N MET A 62 10.10 -15.87 -11.65
CA MET A 62 9.18 -15.47 -10.60
C MET A 62 7.77 -15.38 -11.15
N LYS A 63 6.80 -15.77 -10.34
CA LYS A 63 5.38 -15.55 -10.58
C LYS A 63 4.88 -14.45 -9.70
N VAL A 64 4.28 -13.45 -10.29
CA VAL A 64 3.62 -12.33 -9.59
C VAL A 64 2.13 -12.41 -9.88
N SER A 65 1.33 -12.38 -8.83
CA SER A 65 -0.13 -12.54 -8.94
C SER A 65 -0.89 -11.56 -8.08
N PHE A 66 -2.13 -11.27 -8.50
CA PHE A 66 -3.13 -10.65 -7.65
C PHE A 66 -3.95 -11.74 -6.99
N GLN A 67 -4.12 -11.67 -5.69
CA GLN A 67 -4.90 -12.63 -4.91
C GLN A 67 -5.87 -11.92 -3.99
N ASP A 68 -6.99 -12.55 -3.72
CA ASP A 68 -7.90 -12.09 -2.70
C ASP A 68 -7.30 -12.29 -1.30
N VAL A 69 -7.80 -11.56 -0.35
CA VAL A 69 -7.37 -11.66 1.04
C VAL A 69 -8.49 -12.29 1.85
N ASP A 70 -8.19 -13.39 2.51
CA ASP A 70 -9.10 -13.99 3.49
C ASP A 70 -9.29 -13.05 4.67
N MET A 71 -10.47 -12.50 4.80
CA MET A 71 -10.79 -11.52 5.85
C MET A 71 -10.71 -12.09 7.27
N ALA A 72 -10.81 -13.41 7.44
CA ALA A 72 -10.71 -14.04 8.74
C ALA A 72 -9.26 -14.12 9.25
N THR A 73 -8.31 -14.32 8.33
CA THR A 73 -6.89 -14.49 8.66
C THR A 73 -6.03 -13.28 8.27
N GLY A 74 -6.50 -12.46 7.33
CA GLY A 74 -5.73 -11.39 6.72
C GLY A 74 -4.66 -11.88 5.74
N ASN A 75 -4.65 -13.15 5.37
CA ASN A 75 -3.66 -13.71 4.47
C ASN A 75 -4.20 -13.79 3.03
N PRO A 76 -3.31 -13.82 2.02
CA PRO A 76 -3.72 -14.16 0.65
C PRO A 76 -4.43 -15.51 0.62
N ASP A 77 -5.46 -15.63 -0.21
CA ASP A 77 -6.26 -16.87 -0.35
C ASP A 77 -5.54 -17.98 -1.14
N GLU A 78 -4.35 -17.67 -1.64
CA GLU A 78 -3.47 -18.55 -2.44
C GLU A 78 -4.01 -18.89 -3.84
N THR A 79 -5.08 -18.24 -4.27
CA THR A 79 -5.65 -18.40 -5.60
C THR A 79 -5.09 -17.32 -6.54
N ALA A 80 -4.22 -17.73 -7.45
CA ALA A 80 -3.61 -16.82 -8.43
C ALA A 80 -4.47 -16.75 -9.69
N ASP A 81 -5.64 -16.10 -9.60
CA ASP A 81 -6.55 -15.96 -10.73
C ASP A 81 -5.98 -15.11 -11.87
N GLN A 82 -5.16 -14.12 -11.52
CA GLN A 82 -4.40 -13.32 -12.47
C GLN A 82 -2.93 -13.33 -12.06
N TYR A 83 -2.06 -13.60 -13.00
CA TYR A 83 -0.62 -13.69 -12.77
C TYR A 83 0.21 -13.28 -13.97
N ARG A 84 1.49 -13.08 -13.75
CA ARG A 84 2.53 -12.95 -14.76
C ARG A 84 3.82 -13.61 -14.28
N THR A 85 4.51 -14.28 -15.17
CA THR A 85 5.86 -14.76 -14.90
C THR A 85 6.90 -13.77 -15.41
N VAL A 86 7.95 -13.60 -14.63
CA VAL A 86 9.05 -12.67 -14.92
C VAL A 86 10.37 -13.37 -14.66
N SER A 87 11.28 -13.36 -15.63
CA SER A 87 12.64 -13.83 -15.40
C SER A 87 13.42 -12.79 -14.60
N VAL A 88 14.10 -13.23 -13.56
CA VAL A 88 14.92 -12.38 -12.69
C VAL A 88 16.30 -13.01 -12.56
N GLY A 89 17.34 -12.22 -12.73
CA GLY A 89 18.72 -12.69 -12.69
C GLY A 89 19.66 -11.72 -11.99
N ASN A 90 20.94 -12.07 -11.93
CA ASN A 90 21.96 -11.27 -11.21
C ASN A 90 22.10 -9.83 -11.76
N ALA A 91 21.67 -9.57 -12.99
CA ALA A 91 21.66 -8.22 -13.55
C ALA A 91 20.57 -7.33 -12.96
N ASP A 92 19.64 -7.93 -12.23
CA ASP A 92 18.48 -7.25 -11.62
C ASP A 92 18.73 -6.84 -10.16
N ASP A 93 19.97 -6.84 -9.72
CA ASP A 93 20.37 -6.30 -8.41
C ASP A 93 20.01 -4.83 -8.28
N ASN A 94 19.36 -4.48 -7.17
CA ASN A 94 18.94 -3.10 -6.84
C ASN A 94 18.12 -2.41 -7.95
N THR A 95 17.30 -3.19 -8.65
CA THR A 95 16.57 -2.76 -9.85
C THR A 95 15.05 -2.83 -9.63
N TRP A 96 14.32 -1.97 -10.34
CA TRP A 96 12.87 -2.07 -10.43
C TRP A 96 12.49 -3.05 -11.56
N ILE A 97 11.81 -4.12 -11.18
CA ILE A 97 11.30 -5.14 -12.09
C ILE A 97 9.85 -4.80 -12.45
N SER A 98 9.53 -4.77 -13.74
CA SER A 98 8.15 -4.65 -14.23
C SER A 98 7.64 -6.01 -14.70
N THR A 99 6.46 -6.39 -14.26
CA THR A 99 5.86 -7.70 -14.61
C THR A 99 5.35 -7.79 -16.04
N GLY A 100 5.09 -6.68 -16.72
CA GLY A 100 4.15 -6.69 -17.82
C GLY A 100 2.69 -6.84 -17.32
N LEU A 101 1.73 -7.07 -18.22
CA LEU A 101 0.32 -7.20 -17.85
C LEU A 101 0.08 -8.47 -17.03
N ILE A 102 -0.64 -8.33 -15.93
CA ILE A 102 -1.07 -9.43 -15.06
C ILE A 102 -2.50 -9.82 -15.47
N THR A 103 -2.68 -11.05 -15.95
CA THR A 103 -3.90 -11.52 -16.59
C THR A 103 -4.24 -12.94 -16.18
N THR A 104 -5.44 -13.41 -16.50
CA THR A 104 -5.89 -14.77 -16.13
C THR A 104 -5.08 -15.90 -16.74
N ASP A 105 -4.41 -15.68 -17.85
CA ASP A 105 -3.60 -16.68 -18.55
C ASP A 105 -2.10 -16.38 -18.52
N GLY A 106 -1.70 -15.32 -17.84
CA GLY A 106 -0.29 -14.90 -17.78
C GLY A 106 0.26 -14.32 -19.09
N THR A 107 -0.59 -14.03 -20.07
CA THR A 107 -0.24 -13.42 -21.36
C THR A 107 -0.77 -11.99 -21.47
N ASP A 108 -0.47 -11.29 -22.56
CA ASP A 108 -0.95 -9.91 -22.74
C ASP A 108 -2.43 -9.84 -23.21
N THR A 109 -3.06 -10.99 -23.48
CA THR A 109 -4.41 -11.10 -24.04
C THR A 109 -5.46 -11.62 -23.05
N GLY A 110 -5.05 -12.14 -21.92
CA GLY A 110 -5.94 -12.66 -20.89
C GLY A 110 -6.76 -11.59 -20.19
N GLY A 111 -7.76 -12.04 -19.44
CA GLY A 111 -8.62 -11.16 -18.65
C GLY A 111 -7.83 -10.45 -17.54
N LYS A 112 -8.06 -9.16 -17.38
CA LYS A 112 -7.47 -8.34 -16.32
C LYS A 112 -8.40 -8.28 -15.11
N ARG A 113 -7.84 -7.91 -13.96
CA ARG A 113 -8.60 -7.81 -12.73
C ARG A 113 -9.25 -6.43 -12.59
N SER A 114 -10.57 -6.42 -12.50
CA SER A 114 -11.31 -5.24 -12.06
C SER A 114 -11.35 -5.18 -10.55
N VAL A 115 -11.17 -4.00 -9.99
CA VAL A 115 -11.17 -3.74 -8.54
C VAL A 115 -12.01 -2.53 -8.22
N THR A 116 -12.56 -2.54 -7.02
CA THR A 116 -13.26 -1.40 -6.44
C THR A 116 -12.37 -0.74 -5.40
N ARG A 117 -12.40 0.57 -5.34
CA ARG A 117 -11.72 1.32 -4.31
C ARG A 117 -12.09 0.82 -2.92
N GLY A 118 -11.07 0.62 -2.07
CA GLY A 118 -11.24 0.10 -0.72
C GLY A 118 -11.20 -1.43 -0.60
N ASP A 119 -11.27 -2.16 -1.72
CA ASP A 119 -11.06 -3.62 -1.71
C ASP A 119 -9.70 -3.94 -1.06
N LEU A 120 -9.65 -5.02 -0.29
CA LEU A 120 -8.40 -5.54 0.24
C LEU A 120 -7.82 -6.55 -0.76
N LEU A 121 -6.60 -6.32 -1.20
CA LEU A 121 -5.94 -7.10 -2.24
C LEU A 121 -4.52 -7.44 -1.82
N ALA A 122 -4.01 -8.55 -2.30
CA ALA A 122 -2.61 -8.94 -2.16
C ALA A 122 -1.90 -9.01 -3.52
N ILE A 123 -0.70 -8.43 -3.59
CA ILE A 123 0.29 -8.74 -4.62
C ILE A 123 1.16 -9.83 -4.02
N VAL A 124 1.20 -11.01 -4.65
CA VAL A 124 2.00 -12.15 -4.20
C VAL A 124 3.11 -12.42 -5.19
N ILE A 125 4.34 -12.54 -4.68
CA ILE A 125 5.54 -12.93 -5.44
C ILE A 125 6.02 -14.26 -4.92
N GLU A 126 6.25 -15.20 -5.82
CA GLU A 126 6.76 -16.54 -5.53
C GLU A 126 7.68 -17.02 -6.67
N PHE A 127 8.51 -18.01 -6.42
CA PHE A 127 9.18 -18.70 -7.51
C PHE A 127 8.16 -19.53 -8.30
N ASP A 128 8.10 -19.34 -9.61
CA ASP A 128 7.30 -20.19 -10.50
C ASP A 128 7.96 -21.57 -10.64
N SER A 129 9.29 -21.60 -10.75
CA SER A 129 10.09 -22.80 -10.61
C SER A 129 11.39 -22.44 -9.89
N TYR A 130 11.57 -23.01 -8.70
CA TYR A 130 12.79 -22.81 -7.92
C TYR A 130 13.82 -23.86 -8.28
N VAL A 131 15.01 -23.43 -8.68
CA VAL A 131 16.15 -24.30 -8.96
C VAL A 131 17.24 -24.09 -7.91
N ALA A 132 17.71 -22.89 -7.73
CA ALA A 132 18.72 -22.52 -6.76
C ALA A 132 18.85 -20.98 -6.68
N GLY A 133 19.46 -20.50 -5.62
CA GLY A 133 19.73 -19.07 -5.43
C GLY A 133 18.72 -18.39 -4.53
N ASN A 134 18.75 -17.08 -4.53
CA ASN A 134 17.91 -16.26 -3.66
C ASN A 134 17.53 -14.94 -4.35
N MET A 135 16.40 -14.43 -3.96
CA MET A 135 15.94 -13.11 -4.34
C MET A 135 15.52 -12.34 -3.09
N ASN A 136 16.13 -11.20 -2.91
CA ASN A 136 15.75 -10.25 -1.90
C ASN A 136 14.84 -9.18 -2.50
N ILE A 137 13.66 -8.99 -1.93
CA ILE A 137 12.73 -7.92 -2.28
C ILE A 137 12.87 -6.81 -1.27
N VAL A 138 13.06 -5.59 -1.76
CA VAL A 138 13.18 -4.41 -0.91
C VAL A 138 11.84 -4.09 -0.29
N ASN A 139 11.85 -3.94 1.01
CA ASN A 139 10.73 -3.45 1.79
C ASN A 139 11.18 -2.24 2.59
N THR A 140 10.30 -1.32 2.83
CA THR A 140 10.57 -0.18 3.70
C THR A 140 10.22 -0.58 5.12
N PHE A 141 11.16 -0.37 6.04
CA PHE A 141 10.87 -0.49 7.45
C PHE A 141 9.94 0.65 7.87
N SER A 142 8.78 0.30 8.36
CA SER A 142 7.88 1.26 8.97
C SER A 142 8.00 1.12 10.49
N VAL A 143 8.33 2.20 11.16
CA VAL A 143 8.24 2.26 12.64
C VAL A 143 6.81 2.20 13.13
N LEU A 144 5.87 2.17 12.21
CA LEU A 144 4.44 2.24 12.47
C LEU A 144 3.79 0.94 11.95
N ASP A 145 3.07 0.25 12.80
CA ASP A 145 2.24 -0.88 12.40
C ASP A 145 0.98 -0.35 11.73
N TYR A 146 0.86 -0.51 10.42
CA TYR A 146 -0.33 -0.08 9.64
C TYR A 146 -1.56 -0.97 9.89
N GLY A 147 -1.50 -1.85 10.86
CA GLY A 147 -2.61 -2.73 11.21
C GLY A 147 -2.93 -3.71 10.09
N ASN A 148 -4.21 -3.89 9.82
CA ASN A 148 -4.70 -4.78 8.76
C ASN A 148 -4.96 -4.06 7.43
N SER A 149 -4.53 -2.81 7.28
CA SER A 149 -4.84 -2.00 6.10
C SER A 149 -3.76 -2.08 5.02
N ALA A 150 -2.50 -2.23 5.43
CA ALA A 150 -1.39 -2.50 4.53
C ALA A 150 -0.26 -3.17 5.31
N TYR A 151 0.27 -4.27 4.81
CA TYR A 151 1.37 -4.99 5.44
C TYR A 151 2.03 -5.93 4.46
N THR A 152 3.24 -6.35 4.79
CA THR A 152 3.93 -7.44 4.10
C THR A 152 3.78 -8.73 4.90
N ALA A 153 3.55 -9.84 4.23
CA ALA A 153 3.58 -11.17 4.81
C ALA A 153 4.54 -12.08 4.04
N LEU A 154 5.25 -12.92 4.77
CA LEU A 154 6.15 -13.93 4.21
C LEU A 154 5.57 -15.32 4.51
N LYS A 155 5.51 -16.17 3.50
CA LYS A 155 5.14 -17.57 3.67
C LYS A 155 6.40 -18.43 3.63
N THR A 156 6.71 -19.06 4.76
CA THR A 156 7.81 -20.01 4.90
C THR A 156 7.27 -21.29 5.54
N GLY A 157 7.71 -22.45 5.06
CA GLY A 157 7.25 -23.71 5.62
C GLY A 157 5.72 -23.93 5.58
N GLY A 158 5.04 -23.31 4.62
CA GLY A 158 3.60 -23.47 4.43
C GLY A 158 2.71 -22.51 5.21
N THR A 159 3.26 -21.69 6.10
CA THR A 159 2.51 -20.76 6.95
C THR A 159 2.83 -19.30 6.61
N TRP A 160 1.78 -18.47 6.48
CA TRP A 160 1.93 -17.02 6.37
C TRP A 160 2.28 -16.40 7.72
N VAL A 161 3.31 -15.59 7.73
CA VAL A 161 3.70 -14.79 8.89
C VAL A 161 3.73 -13.33 8.47
N LYS A 162 2.93 -12.51 9.12
CA LYS A 162 2.94 -11.07 8.92
C LYS A 162 4.32 -10.54 9.34
N SER A 163 4.99 -9.88 8.42
CA SER A 163 6.25 -9.21 8.72
C SER A 163 5.92 -7.88 9.39
N GLY A 164 5.94 -7.85 10.69
CA GLY A 164 5.51 -6.73 11.56
C GLY A 164 5.77 -5.37 10.97
N ASN A 165 6.54 -4.53 11.05
CA ASN A 165 6.67 -3.14 10.62
C ASN A 165 7.27 -2.99 9.21
N THR A 166 6.96 -3.85 8.26
CA THR A 166 7.49 -3.71 6.89
C THR A 166 6.38 -3.56 5.86
N VAL A 167 6.63 -2.72 4.88
CA VAL A 167 5.76 -2.47 3.73
C VAL A 167 6.58 -2.65 2.47
N GLY A 168 6.05 -3.39 1.49
CA GLY A 168 6.77 -3.70 0.26
C GLY A 168 6.94 -2.49 -0.65
N CYS A 169 8.10 -2.40 -1.30
CA CYS A 169 8.34 -1.40 -2.34
C CYS A 169 7.69 -1.85 -3.66
N PHE A 170 6.41 -1.57 -3.81
CA PHE A 170 5.61 -1.93 -4.98
C PHE A 170 5.01 -0.69 -5.64
N GLU A 171 4.91 -0.71 -6.95
CA GLU A 171 4.16 0.24 -7.75
C GLU A 171 3.07 -0.53 -8.51
N LEU A 172 1.85 -0.04 -8.47
CA LEU A 172 0.71 -0.61 -9.17
C LEU A 172 0.34 0.30 -10.35
N GLU A 173 0.33 -0.26 -11.55
CA GLU A 173 -0.11 0.42 -12.77
C GLU A 173 -1.49 -0.11 -13.16
N TYR A 174 -2.44 0.80 -13.32
CA TYR A 174 -3.76 0.49 -13.86
C TYR A 174 -3.72 0.41 -15.39
N ASP A 175 -4.73 -0.21 -15.97
CA ASP A 175 -4.82 -0.38 -17.43
C ASP A 175 -4.95 0.95 -18.19
N ASP A 176 -5.41 2.00 -17.53
CA ASP A 176 -5.46 3.36 -18.08
C ASP A 176 -4.11 4.11 -18.02
N GLY A 177 -3.07 3.44 -17.55
CA GLY A 177 -1.72 4.00 -17.39
C GLY A 177 -1.52 4.84 -16.13
N SER A 178 -2.56 5.01 -15.31
CA SER A 178 -2.38 5.66 -14.01
C SER A 178 -1.61 4.76 -13.04
N MET A 179 -0.80 5.38 -12.19
CA MET A 179 0.04 4.69 -11.22
C MET A 179 -0.50 4.88 -9.81
N ALA A 180 -0.43 3.82 -9.02
CA ALA A 180 -0.61 3.90 -7.58
C ALA A 180 0.50 3.10 -6.88
N TYR A 181 0.91 3.57 -5.73
CA TYR A 181 1.81 2.82 -4.86
C TYR A 181 0.96 1.96 -3.94
N ALA A 182 1.30 0.68 -3.86
CA ALA A 182 0.71 -0.22 -2.86
C ALA A 182 1.22 0.09 -1.44
N ASP A 183 2.25 0.90 -1.36
CA ASP A 183 2.89 1.35 -0.15
C ASP A 183 2.51 2.80 0.15
N THR A 184 2.28 3.09 1.41
CA THR A 184 2.02 4.43 1.92
C THR A 184 3.10 4.80 2.92
N LEU A 185 3.94 5.73 2.54
CA LEU A 185 4.89 6.34 3.45
C LEU A 185 4.28 7.59 4.07
N MET A 186 4.34 7.66 5.39
CA MET A 186 4.05 8.87 6.11
C MET A 186 5.33 9.67 6.32
N PRO A 187 5.38 10.96 6.01
CA PRO A 187 6.41 11.81 6.56
C PRO A 187 6.34 11.69 8.08
N GLY A 188 7.47 11.46 8.71
CA GLY A 188 7.58 11.17 10.14
C GLY A 188 6.73 12.12 10.98
N VAL A 189 5.78 11.56 11.68
CA VAL A 189 4.92 12.34 12.58
C VAL A 189 5.67 12.49 13.90
N GLY A 190 5.79 13.70 14.34
CA GLY A 190 6.25 13.98 15.71
C GLY A 190 5.36 13.25 16.73
N GLY A 191 5.90 13.02 17.90
CA GLY A 191 5.41 12.13 18.95
C GLY A 191 3.89 12.14 19.22
N ALA A 192 3.41 11.03 19.75
CA ALA A 192 2.02 10.83 20.11
C ALA A 192 1.56 11.93 21.10
N GLY A 193 0.49 12.60 20.72
CA GLY A 193 -0.25 13.50 21.61
C GLY A 193 -1.58 12.85 22.00
N THR A 194 -1.96 12.99 23.26
CA THR A 194 -3.30 12.62 23.69
C THR A 194 -4.18 13.84 23.53
N VAL A 195 -5.25 13.72 22.78
CA VAL A 195 -6.32 14.70 22.73
C VAL A 195 -7.41 14.16 23.62
N ALA A 196 -7.61 14.83 24.74
CA ALA A 196 -8.73 14.55 25.64
C ALA A 196 -9.37 15.88 25.97
N SER A 197 -10.64 16.00 25.70
CA SER A 197 -11.40 17.20 26.05
C SER A 197 -12.69 16.86 26.75
N ASN A 198 -13.13 17.78 27.57
CA ASN A 198 -14.39 17.72 28.27
C ASN A 198 -15.49 18.55 27.57
N THR A 199 -15.18 19.14 26.45
CA THR A 199 -16.12 19.96 25.65
C THR A 199 -16.36 19.32 24.30
N THR A 200 -17.62 19.18 23.95
CA THR A 200 -18.03 18.59 22.67
C THR A 200 -18.59 19.70 21.76
N PRO A 201 -18.23 19.73 20.49
CA PRO A 201 -17.31 18.85 19.77
C PRO A 201 -15.85 19.28 19.94
N ASP A 202 -14.98 18.29 20.04
CA ASP A 202 -13.54 18.47 20.01
C ASP A 202 -13.02 18.08 18.64
N GLU A 203 -12.06 18.84 18.17
CA GLU A 203 -11.45 18.62 16.87
C GLU A 203 -9.94 18.87 16.94
N VAL A 204 -9.18 17.96 16.39
CA VAL A 204 -7.76 18.13 16.12
C VAL A 204 -7.53 18.04 14.63
N ALA A 205 -6.81 18.99 14.09
CA ALA A 205 -6.62 19.06 12.66
C ALA A 205 -5.15 19.27 12.26
N LEU A 206 -4.79 18.66 11.12
CA LEU A 206 -3.56 18.91 10.40
C LEU A 206 -3.85 19.79 9.19
N TYR A 207 -3.15 20.93 9.10
CA TYR A 207 -3.13 21.74 7.88
C TYR A 207 -2.01 21.29 6.96
N PHE A 208 -2.32 21.15 5.68
CA PHE A 208 -1.34 20.72 4.68
C PHE A 208 -1.62 21.38 3.32
N GLN A 209 -0.62 21.41 2.47
CA GLN A 209 -0.73 21.83 1.08
C GLN A 209 0.19 20.98 0.20
N PHE A 210 -0.15 20.86 -1.06
CA PHE A 210 0.72 20.24 -2.05
C PHE A 210 1.24 21.29 -3.04
N PRO A 211 2.51 21.20 -3.49
CA PRO A 211 3.06 22.15 -4.47
C PRO A 211 2.51 21.94 -5.89
N VAL A 212 1.78 20.86 -6.11
CA VAL A 212 1.13 20.50 -7.38
C VAL A 212 -0.30 20.08 -7.11
N GLY A 213 -1.17 20.15 -8.12
CA GLY A 213 -2.51 19.57 -8.04
C GLY A 213 -2.41 18.04 -7.88
N VAL A 214 -3.15 17.49 -6.95
CA VAL A 214 -3.18 16.06 -6.69
C VAL A 214 -4.60 15.57 -6.47
N THR A 215 -4.86 14.32 -6.84
CA THR A 215 -6.10 13.64 -6.49
C THR A 215 -5.85 12.74 -5.29
N VAL A 216 -6.58 12.94 -4.21
CA VAL A 216 -6.46 12.15 -2.98
C VAL A 216 -7.63 11.19 -2.83
N GLY A 217 -7.34 9.98 -2.43
CA GLY A 217 -8.32 8.93 -2.24
C GLY A 217 -8.56 8.55 -0.79
N GLY A 218 -7.79 9.07 0.14
CA GLY A 218 -7.86 8.71 1.55
C GLY A 218 -6.74 9.32 2.36
N ALA A 219 -6.64 8.87 3.60
CA ALA A 219 -5.59 9.28 4.53
C ALA A 219 -5.16 8.11 5.41
N TYR A 220 -3.92 8.13 5.87
CA TYR A 220 -3.48 7.30 6.98
C TYR A 220 -3.58 8.09 8.27
N VAL A 221 -4.21 7.50 9.26
CA VAL A 221 -4.35 8.09 10.58
C VAL A 221 -3.81 7.15 11.64
N PHE A 222 -3.06 7.70 12.57
CA PHE A 222 -2.51 6.98 13.72
C PHE A 222 -3.16 7.54 14.96
N MET A 223 -4.11 6.77 15.50
CA MET A 223 -4.84 7.21 16.69
C MET A 223 -5.30 6.02 17.50
N ASP A 224 -5.56 6.28 18.74
CA ASP A 224 -6.27 5.41 19.66
C ASP A 224 -7.61 6.08 19.98
N LEU A 225 -8.70 5.44 19.61
CA LEU A 225 -10.04 5.98 19.78
C LEU A 225 -10.73 5.26 20.93
N ASP A 226 -11.11 6.02 21.96
CA ASP A 226 -11.97 5.52 23.04
C ASP A 226 -13.46 5.62 22.69
N ALA A 227 -13.79 6.32 21.61
CA ALA A 227 -15.15 6.52 21.12
C ALA A 227 -15.15 6.63 19.59
N ALA A 228 -16.32 6.55 18.99
CA ALA A 228 -16.50 6.82 17.58
C ALA A 228 -16.10 8.26 17.23
N ALA A 229 -15.43 8.45 16.09
CA ALA A 229 -14.97 9.74 15.61
C ALA A 229 -15.14 9.85 14.10
N ASP A 230 -15.24 11.07 13.59
CA ASP A 230 -15.24 11.35 12.17
C ASP A 230 -13.89 11.88 11.71
N ILE A 231 -13.38 11.31 10.62
CA ILE A 231 -12.26 11.89 9.88
C ILE A 231 -12.83 12.77 8.78
N VAL A 232 -12.51 14.05 8.81
CA VAL A 232 -13.06 15.04 7.87
C VAL A 232 -11.94 15.72 7.11
N LEU A 233 -12.00 15.65 5.79
CA LEU A 233 -11.18 16.51 4.93
C LEU A 233 -11.98 17.76 4.58
N TYR A 234 -11.48 18.90 4.99
CA TYR A 234 -12.09 20.19 4.70
C TYR A 234 -11.43 20.91 3.51
N ASP A 235 -12.23 21.67 2.80
CA ASP A 235 -11.78 22.54 1.73
C ASP A 235 -10.93 23.71 2.28
N THR A 236 -10.47 24.53 1.39
CA THR A 236 -9.61 25.70 1.63
C THR A 236 -10.23 26.75 2.55
N ASP A 237 -11.55 26.76 2.69
CA ASP A 237 -12.29 27.59 3.63
C ASP A 237 -12.20 27.06 5.09
N GLY A 238 -11.69 25.85 5.27
CA GLY A 238 -11.55 25.18 6.56
C GLY A 238 -12.86 24.73 7.21
N THR A 239 -14.00 24.86 6.53
CA THR A 239 -15.34 24.58 7.07
C THR A 239 -16.19 23.67 6.18
N THR A 240 -16.01 23.74 4.87
CA THR A 240 -16.73 22.88 3.92
C THR A 240 -16.09 21.51 3.89
N ALA A 241 -16.82 20.47 4.30
CA ALA A 241 -16.35 19.09 4.22
C ALA A 241 -16.32 18.60 2.78
N LEU A 242 -15.14 18.19 2.29
CA LEU A 242 -14.95 17.53 1.01
C LEU A 242 -15.19 16.02 1.12
N ALA A 243 -14.81 15.44 2.26
CA ALA A 243 -15.08 14.05 2.62
C ALA A 243 -15.24 13.88 4.12
N THR A 244 -16.07 12.94 4.51
CA THR A 244 -16.22 12.49 5.91
C THR A 244 -16.23 10.97 5.92
N VAL A 245 -15.46 10.39 6.85
CA VAL A 245 -15.43 8.94 7.12
C VAL A 245 -15.61 8.74 8.60
N SER A 246 -16.69 8.09 8.99
CA SER A 246 -16.94 7.73 10.39
C SER A 246 -16.14 6.48 10.77
N LEU A 247 -15.52 6.51 11.92
CA LEU A 247 -14.79 5.40 12.53
C LEU A 247 -15.48 5.00 13.81
N ASP A 248 -15.75 3.71 13.93
CA ASP A 248 -16.21 3.14 15.18
C ASP A 248 -15.05 3.00 16.19
N SER A 249 -15.37 3.02 17.47
CA SER A 249 -14.38 2.83 18.55
C SER A 249 -13.60 1.51 18.45
N ASP A 250 -14.17 0.50 17.76
CA ASP A 250 -13.54 -0.81 17.57
C ASP A 250 -12.52 -0.83 16.43
N VAL A 251 -12.46 0.21 15.62
CA VAL A 251 -11.48 0.30 14.50
C VAL A 251 -10.07 0.21 15.05
N ARG A 252 -9.94 0.42 16.36
CA ARG A 252 -8.72 0.20 17.10
C ARG A 252 -8.84 -0.08 18.57
N ALA A 253 -8.72 -1.32 18.90
CA ALA A 253 -8.23 -1.73 20.21
C ALA A 253 -6.71 -1.95 20.08
N GLY A 254 -5.90 -0.97 20.38
CA GLY A 254 -4.46 -1.17 20.27
C GLY A 254 -3.66 0.08 20.62
N THR A 255 -2.37 0.02 20.52
CA THR A 255 -1.47 1.10 20.87
C THR A 255 -1.43 2.19 19.79
N ALA A 256 -1.12 3.42 20.16
CA ALA A 256 -0.95 4.59 19.25
C ALA A 256 0.04 4.39 18.07
N SER A 257 0.60 3.18 17.94
CA SER A 257 1.52 2.78 16.88
C SER A 257 0.86 2.05 15.70
N THR A 258 -0.44 1.82 15.74
CA THR A 258 -1.15 1.14 14.64
C THR A 258 -1.89 2.17 13.79
N GLY A 259 -1.52 2.28 12.51
CA GLY A 259 -2.21 3.16 11.57
C GLY A 259 -3.42 2.49 10.93
N THR A 260 -4.43 3.29 10.63
CA THR A 260 -5.59 2.86 9.87
C THR A 260 -5.68 3.65 8.59
N MET A 261 -5.86 2.96 7.47
CA MET A 261 -6.13 3.61 6.20
C MET A 261 -7.61 3.99 6.12
N ILE A 262 -7.85 5.26 5.98
CA ILE A 262 -9.16 5.83 5.73
C ILE A 262 -9.31 6.02 4.23
N VAL A 263 -10.32 5.41 3.64
CA VAL A 263 -10.63 5.58 2.22
C VAL A 263 -11.82 6.53 2.10
N PHE A 264 -11.63 7.65 1.41
CA PHE A 264 -12.71 8.61 1.20
C PHE A 264 -13.79 8.03 0.26
N PRO A 265 -15.04 8.41 0.41
CA PRO A 265 -16.14 7.90 -0.43
C PRO A 265 -15.94 8.15 -1.92
N SER A 266 -15.23 9.21 -2.27
CA SER A 266 -14.85 9.55 -3.65
C SER A 266 -13.42 10.09 -3.69
N GLU A 267 -12.82 10.09 -4.87
CA GLU A 267 -11.58 10.81 -5.12
C GLU A 267 -11.82 12.32 -5.08
N ILE A 268 -10.86 13.07 -4.56
CA ILE A 268 -10.96 14.50 -4.34
C ILE A 268 -9.75 15.18 -4.98
N ASP A 269 -10.01 16.09 -5.90
CA ASP A 269 -8.97 16.89 -6.53
C ASP A 269 -8.60 18.08 -5.63
N LEU A 270 -7.33 18.13 -5.24
CA LEU A 270 -6.78 19.23 -4.46
C LEU A 270 -5.96 20.15 -5.36
N THR A 271 -6.19 21.45 -5.22
CA THR A 271 -5.51 22.49 -5.98
C THR A 271 -4.08 22.71 -5.47
N ALA A 272 -3.13 22.93 -6.38
CA ALA A 272 -1.75 23.24 -6.04
C ALA A 272 -1.66 24.48 -5.14
N ASN A 273 -0.79 24.42 -4.12
CA ASN A 273 -0.50 25.48 -3.18
C ASN A 273 -1.71 26.02 -2.38
N ALA A 274 -2.82 25.29 -2.37
CA ALA A 274 -3.96 25.59 -1.52
C ALA A 274 -3.84 24.82 -0.19
N TYR A 275 -4.24 25.45 0.92
CA TYR A 275 -4.26 24.82 2.23
C TYR A 275 -5.55 24.06 2.46
N TYR A 276 -5.42 22.82 2.87
CA TYR A 276 -6.52 21.95 3.27
C TYR A 276 -6.36 21.54 4.72
N ARG A 277 -7.44 21.05 5.33
CA ARG A 277 -7.45 20.64 6.71
C ARG A 277 -7.98 19.21 6.82
N LEU A 278 -7.17 18.31 7.37
CA LEU A 278 -7.62 16.98 7.77
C LEU A 278 -7.83 16.98 9.27
N ALA A 279 -9.03 16.67 9.70
CA ALA A 279 -9.45 16.74 11.09
C ALA A 279 -10.02 15.42 11.59
N ILE A 280 -10.00 15.26 12.89
CA ILE A 280 -10.67 14.20 13.63
C ILE A 280 -11.37 14.81 14.84
#